data_d26cdbad3031b823fec02929d0d0a313
#
_entry.id   d26cdbad3031b823fec02929d0d0a313
#
_cell.length_a   1.000
_cell.length_b   1.000
_cell.length_c   1.000
_cell.angle_alpha   90.00
_cell.angle_beta   90.00
_cell.angle_gamma   90.00
#
_symmetry.space_group_name_H-M   'P 1'
#
loop_
_entity.id
_entity.type
_entity.pdbx_description
1 polymer ?
#
loop_
_entity_poly.entity_id
_entity_poly.type
_entity_poly.pdbx_seq_one_letter_code
_entity_poly.pdbx_strand_id
1 'polypeptide(L)'
;MNRSTQRTLMRVVTLLLPLILKFFRSKKAAASTDTDAPRVAAPKARKRVGGATTAERSSTSAPATRDSVSPVGRCHAARQSDQIITDSGIIVKCLPDDNEGSRHQRLLVEVDRTDITIKVSHNIDLAPYIKCREGDRITFKGEYEYNDLGGVVHWTHHDPKQWREGGWVEVDGQRYE
;
A
#
# COMPACT_ATOMS: atom_id res chain seq x y z
N MET A 1 -14.53 28.91 -18.14
CA MET A 1 -15.01 27.74 -17.38
C MET A 1 -16.52 27.90 -17.19
N ASN A 2 -17.33 26.99 -17.72
CA ASN A 2 -18.78 27.18 -17.86
C ASN A 2 -19.50 26.87 -16.54
N ARG A 3 -20.48 27.69 -16.17
CA ARG A 3 -21.26 27.59 -14.90
C ARG A 3 -21.99 26.24 -14.72
N SER A 4 -22.21 25.50 -15.79
CA SER A 4 -22.81 24.16 -15.73
C SER A 4 -21.82 23.10 -15.18
N THR A 5 -20.53 23.21 -15.52
CA THR A 5 -19.48 22.28 -15.05
C THR A 5 -19.22 22.42 -13.55
N GLN A 6 -19.30 23.64 -13.01
CA GLN A 6 -19.17 23.88 -11.57
C GLN A 6 -20.33 23.29 -10.75
N ARG A 7 -21.55 23.28 -11.29
CA ARG A 7 -22.71 22.72 -10.58
C ARG A 7 -22.69 21.19 -10.53
N THR A 8 -22.13 20.56 -11.54
CA THR A 8 -22.00 19.10 -11.59
C THR A 8 -20.88 18.64 -10.64
N LEU A 9 -19.76 19.35 -10.58
CA LEU A 9 -18.65 19.04 -9.68
C LEU A 9 -19.06 19.19 -8.21
N MET A 10 -19.81 20.23 -7.86
CA MET A 10 -20.31 20.43 -6.48
C MET A 10 -21.32 19.35 -6.04
N ARG A 11 -22.12 18.82 -6.95
CA ARG A 11 -23.08 17.75 -6.62
C ARG A 11 -22.41 16.41 -6.35
N VAL A 12 -21.32 16.10 -7.04
CA VAL A 12 -20.55 14.86 -6.82
C VAL A 12 -19.81 14.92 -5.48
N VAL A 13 -19.23 16.06 -5.12
CA VAL A 13 -18.52 16.24 -3.83
C VAL A 13 -19.50 16.16 -2.65
N THR A 14 -20.71 16.67 -2.77
CA THR A 14 -21.71 16.66 -1.68
C THR A 14 -22.32 15.27 -1.46
N LEU A 15 -22.33 14.38 -2.48
CA LEU A 15 -22.89 13.02 -2.35
C LEU A 15 -21.90 12.03 -1.74
N LEU A 16 -20.58 12.30 -1.83
CA LEU A 16 -19.53 11.40 -1.31
C LEU A 16 -19.13 11.66 0.15
N LEU A 17 -19.44 12.86 0.68
CA LEU A 17 -19.07 13.25 2.04
C LEU A 17 -19.73 12.41 3.16
N PRO A 18 -21.00 12.00 3.09
CA PRO A 18 -21.62 11.21 4.15
C PRO A 18 -21.19 9.74 4.19
N LEU A 19 -20.60 9.22 3.12
CA LEU A 19 -20.16 7.83 3.08
C LEU A 19 -18.85 7.60 3.86
N ILE A 20 -17.99 8.61 3.91
CA ILE A 20 -16.70 8.55 4.61
C ILE A 20 -16.87 8.60 6.14
N LEU A 21 -17.90 9.31 6.64
CA LEU A 21 -18.15 9.44 8.08
C LEU A 21 -18.79 8.20 8.73
N LYS A 22 -19.39 7.30 7.97
CA LYS A 22 -19.98 6.05 8.52
C LYS A 22 -18.93 4.98 8.87
N PHE A 23 -17.73 5.07 8.34
CA PHE A 23 -16.70 4.04 8.56
C PHE A 23 -15.95 4.17 9.90
N PHE A 24 -16.04 5.30 10.61
CA PHE A 24 -15.31 5.54 11.86
C PHE A 24 -16.10 5.31 13.14
N ARG A 25 -17.34 4.81 13.08
CA ARG A 25 -18.20 4.68 14.26
C ARG A 25 -18.63 3.25 14.56
N SER A 26 -17.72 2.30 14.63
CA SER A 26 -18.02 1.06 15.35
C SER A 26 -16.73 0.30 15.70
N LYS A 27 -16.28 0.42 16.91
CA LYS A 27 -15.93 -0.62 17.88
C LYS A 27 -15.16 -0.02 19.03
N LYS A 28 -15.92 0.30 20.07
CA LYS A 28 -15.41 0.36 21.43
C LYS A 28 -16.20 -0.68 22.23
N ALA A 29 -15.45 -1.43 23.03
CA ALA A 29 -15.85 -2.38 24.08
C ALA A 29 -15.91 -3.87 23.66
N ALA A 30 -14.98 -4.66 24.18
CA ALA A 30 -15.17 -5.42 25.41
C ALA A 30 -13.83 -6.01 25.87
N ALA A 31 -13.59 -5.84 27.16
CA ALA A 31 -12.42 -6.29 27.90
C ALA A 31 -12.66 -7.69 28.51
N SER A 32 -11.50 -8.29 28.92
CA SER A 32 -11.33 -9.33 29.97
C SER A 32 -11.78 -10.74 29.59
N THR A 33 -10.99 -11.76 29.84
CA THR A 33 -10.40 -12.25 31.11
C THR A 33 -9.38 -13.35 30.84
N ASP A 34 -8.30 -13.30 31.58
CA ASP A 34 -7.51 -14.33 32.24
C ASP A 34 -7.71 -15.82 31.86
N THR A 35 -6.59 -16.53 31.58
CA THR A 35 -6.13 -17.61 32.47
C THR A 35 -4.94 -18.37 31.85
N ASP A 36 -3.84 -18.35 32.61
CA ASP A 36 -2.95 -19.48 32.89
C ASP A 36 -1.97 -20.01 31.84
N ALA A 37 -0.70 -19.83 32.20
CA ALA A 37 0.45 -20.50 31.61
C ALA A 37 0.64 -21.91 32.18
N PRO A 38 1.36 -22.79 31.51
CA PRO A 38 2.53 -23.33 32.18
C PRO A 38 3.83 -23.25 31.33
N ARG A 39 4.81 -22.86 32.10
CA ARG A 39 6.24 -22.81 31.88
C ARG A 39 6.81 -24.22 31.65
N VAL A 40 7.51 -24.49 30.54
CA VAL A 40 8.46 -25.61 30.43
C VAL A 40 9.75 -25.17 29.78
N ALA A 41 10.77 -25.23 30.57
CA ALA A 41 12.20 -25.39 30.40
C ALA A 41 12.86 -25.44 29.02
N ALA A 42 13.95 -24.67 28.92
CA ALA A 42 15.02 -24.77 27.94
C ALA A 42 15.93 -25.97 28.20
N PRO A 43 16.63 -26.47 27.17
CA PRO A 43 17.95 -27.03 27.37
C PRO A 43 19.07 -26.35 26.57
N LYS A 44 20.06 -25.97 27.33
CA LYS A 44 21.51 -25.82 27.19
C LYS A 44 22.19 -25.97 25.82
N ALA A 45 23.06 -25.02 25.64
CA ALA A 45 24.13 -24.86 24.68
C ALA A 45 24.96 -26.11 24.37
N ARG A 46 25.37 -26.22 23.11
CA ARG A 46 26.54 -27.02 22.72
C ARG A 46 27.43 -26.22 21.76
N LYS A 47 28.57 -25.86 22.28
CA LYS A 47 29.71 -25.20 21.63
C LYS A 47 30.37 -26.20 20.64
N ARG A 48 30.61 -25.77 19.40
CA ARG A 48 31.65 -26.36 18.57
C ARG A 48 32.37 -25.29 17.74
N VAL A 49 33.67 -25.40 17.85
CA VAL A 49 34.73 -24.55 17.33
C VAL A 49 35.10 -25.01 15.91
N GLY A 50 35.51 -24.07 15.06
CA GLY A 50 36.56 -24.24 14.08
C GLY A 50 36.18 -24.20 12.61
N GLY A 51 36.88 -23.33 11.87
CA GLY A 51 37.04 -23.43 10.43
C GLY A 51 36.95 -22.09 9.70
N ALA A 52 38.04 -21.35 9.67
CA ALA A 52 38.26 -20.22 8.76
C ALA A 52 38.37 -20.70 7.32
N THR A 53 37.73 -20.05 6.38
CA THR A 53 38.27 -19.89 5.02
C THR A 53 37.68 -18.60 4.40
N THR A 54 38.58 -17.72 4.12
CA THR A 54 38.47 -16.48 3.37
C THR A 54 37.93 -16.71 1.97
N ALA A 55 36.88 -16.02 1.58
CA ALA A 55 36.59 -15.69 0.19
C ALA A 55 35.94 -14.32 0.15
N GLU A 56 36.72 -13.30 -0.04
CA GLU A 56 36.31 -11.98 -0.49
C GLU A 56 35.49 -12.14 -1.78
N ARG A 57 34.22 -11.83 -1.71
CA ARG A 57 33.48 -11.37 -2.88
C ARG A 57 33.07 -9.93 -2.62
N SER A 58 33.90 -9.06 -3.13
CA SER A 58 33.61 -7.66 -3.34
C SER A 58 32.32 -7.52 -4.12
N SER A 59 31.19 -7.38 -3.43
CA SER A 59 29.99 -6.84 -4.03
C SER A 59 30.12 -5.33 -3.97
N THR A 60 30.56 -4.77 -5.07
CA THR A 60 30.50 -3.32 -5.32
C THR A 60 29.04 -2.92 -5.32
N SER A 61 28.49 -2.60 -4.15
CA SER A 61 27.23 -1.87 -4.06
C SER A 61 27.50 -0.47 -4.61
N ALA A 62 26.96 -0.20 -5.79
CA ALA A 62 26.90 1.15 -6.32
C ALA A 62 26.35 2.09 -5.24
N PRO A 63 26.92 3.31 -5.08
CA PRO A 63 26.41 4.26 -4.10
C PRO A 63 24.98 4.59 -4.47
N ALA A 64 24.04 4.22 -3.59
CA ALA A 64 22.66 4.67 -3.69
C ALA A 64 22.68 6.19 -3.67
N THR A 65 22.45 6.78 -4.81
CA THR A 65 22.34 8.22 -5.02
C THR A 65 21.29 8.76 -4.05
N ARG A 66 21.64 9.79 -3.32
CA ARG A 66 20.82 10.52 -2.33
C ARG A 66 19.69 11.31 -3.00
N ASP A 67 18.89 10.64 -3.82
CA ASP A 67 17.77 11.26 -4.49
C ASP A 67 16.55 10.40 -4.30
N SER A 68 16.13 10.28 -3.05
CA SER A 68 15.01 9.40 -2.80
C SER A 68 14.04 9.88 -1.75
N VAL A 69 13.54 11.07 -1.93
CA VAL A 69 12.22 11.37 -1.37
C VAL A 69 11.24 10.51 -2.16
N SER A 70 10.50 9.65 -1.46
CA SER A 70 9.44 8.84 -2.02
C SER A 70 8.55 9.67 -2.96
N PRO A 71 8.17 9.17 -4.15
CA PRO A 71 7.18 9.81 -5.02
C PRO A 71 5.87 10.12 -4.29
N VAL A 72 5.36 9.19 -3.49
CA VAL A 72 4.20 9.41 -2.61
C VAL A 72 4.47 10.57 -1.64
N GLY A 73 5.63 10.57 -0.97
CA GLY A 73 5.98 11.61 -0.02
C GLY A 73 6.00 13.00 -0.65
N ARG A 74 6.52 13.12 -1.89
CA ARG A 74 6.49 14.40 -2.63
C ARG A 74 5.08 14.85 -2.97
N CYS A 75 4.26 13.95 -3.54
CA CYS A 75 2.88 14.26 -3.91
C CYS A 75 2.05 14.62 -2.68
N HIS A 76 2.21 13.89 -1.56
CA HIS A 76 1.50 14.16 -0.32
C HIS A 76 1.86 15.53 0.27
N ALA A 77 3.16 15.85 0.36
CA ALA A 77 3.63 17.15 0.87
C ALA A 77 3.15 18.33 0.01
N ALA A 78 3.06 18.12 -1.31
CA ALA A 78 2.57 19.12 -2.25
C ALA A 78 1.04 19.13 -2.41
N ARG A 79 0.31 18.22 -1.75
CA ARG A 79 -1.15 18.00 -1.88
C ARG A 79 -1.59 17.84 -3.34
N GLN A 80 -0.80 17.08 -4.11
CA GLN A 80 -1.05 16.84 -5.54
C GLN A 80 -1.83 15.55 -5.75
N SER A 81 -2.84 15.61 -6.61
CA SER A 81 -3.60 14.49 -7.16
C SER A 81 -3.29 14.28 -8.64
N ASP A 82 -3.86 13.24 -9.25
CA ASP A 82 -3.71 12.89 -10.67
C ASP A 82 -2.24 12.64 -11.08
N GLN A 83 -1.43 12.07 -10.16
CA GLN A 83 -0.02 11.81 -10.42
C GLN A 83 0.23 10.31 -10.65
N ILE A 84 0.76 9.96 -11.84
CA ILE A 84 1.25 8.59 -12.06
C ILE A 84 2.58 8.44 -11.33
N ILE A 85 2.63 7.54 -10.39
CA ILE A 85 3.80 7.28 -9.54
C ILE A 85 4.17 5.80 -9.54
N THR A 86 5.43 5.52 -9.24
CA THR A 86 5.92 4.18 -8.88
C THR A 86 6.62 4.32 -7.53
N ASP A 87 6.18 3.52 -6.56
CA ASP A 87 6.77 3.51 -5.22
C ASP A 87 6.70 2.11 -4.62
N SER A 88 7.23 1.93 -3.41
CA SER A 88 7.26 0.66 -2.71
C SER A 88 7.01 0.83 -1.21
N GLY A 89 6.67 -0.27 -0.54
CA GLY A 89 6.40 -0.26 0.88
C GLY A 89 6.12 -1.65 1.44
N ILE A 90 5.54 -1.67 2.63
CA ILE A 90 5.10 -2.88 3.33
C ILE A 90 3.59 -2.86 3.47
N ILE A 91 2.94 -3.97 3.15
CA ILE A 91 1.50 -4.15 3.40
C ILE A 91 1.28 -4.25 4.91
N VAL A 92 0.68 -3.25 5.51
CA VAL A 92 0.39 -3.25 6.95
C VAL A 92 -1.00 -3.77 7.25
N LYS A 93 -1.91 -3.78 6.25
CA LYS A 93 -3.25 -4.34 6.42
C LYS A 93 -3.89 -4.72 5.09
N CYS A 94 -4.51 -5.89 5.05
CA CYS A 94 -5.45 -6.28 4.01
C CYS A 94 -6.87 -5.92 4.48
N LEU A 95 -7.53 -5.00 3.77
CA LEU A 95 -8.90 -4.58 4.08
C LEU A 95 -9.90 -5.50 3.36
N PRO A 96 -11.16 -5.57 3.82
CA PRO A 96 -12.22 -6.21 3.05
C PRO A 96 -12.33 -5.58 1.67
N ASP A 97 -12.58 -6.41 0.64
CA ASP A 97 -12.77 -5.93 -0.72
C ASP A 97 -13.95 -4.96 -0.80
N ASP A 98 -13.83 -4.01 -1.71
CA ASP A 98 -14.92 -3.11 -2.06
C ASP A 98 -15.67 -3.72 -3.25
N ASN A 99 -16.94 -4.04 -3.04
CA ASN A 99 -17.79 -4.64 -4.04
C ASN A 99 -18.88 -3.69 -4.57
N GLU A 100 -18.79 -2.40 -4.24
CA GLU A 100 -19.71 -1.39 -4.76
C GLU A 100 -19.20 -0.87 -6.12
N GLY A 101 -19.94 -1.13 -7.18
CA GLY A 101 -19.52 -0.81 -8.54
C GLY A 101 -18.45 -1.77 -9.06
N SER A 102 -17.34 -1.25 -9.55
CA SER A 102 -16.16 -2.08 -9.88
C SER A 102 -15.51 -2.62 -8.61
N ARG A 103 -15.19 -3.90 -8.63
CA ARG A 103 -14.62 -4.57 -7.45
C ARG A 103 -13.15 -4.18 -7.25
N HIS A 104 -12.78 -3.89 -6.01
CA HIS A 104 -11.42 -3.54 -5.68
C HIS A 104 -10.90 -4.31 -4.47
N GLN A 105 -9.75 -4.93 -4.62
CA GLN A 105 -8.93 -5.35 -3.49
C GLN A 105 -8.27 -4.12 -2.87
N ARG A 106 -8.32 -4.01 -1.53
CA ARG A 106 -7.84 -2.82 -0.82
C ARG A 106 -6.75 -3.20 0.17
N LEU A 107 -5.59 -2.54 0.04
CA LEU A 107 -4.43 -2.74 0.89
C LEU A 107 -4.04 -1.41 1.55
N LEU A 108 -3.65 -1.43 2.82
CA LEU A 108 -2.92 -0.33 3.45
C LEU A 108 -1.43 -0.63 3.37
N VAL A 109 -0.67 0.32 2.87
CA VAL A 109 0.76 0.19 2.61
C VAL A 109 1.50 1.33 3.30
N GLU A 110 2.40 0.98 4.20
CA GLU A 110 3.40 1.91 4.76
C GLU A 110 4.49 2.12 3.71
N VAL A 111 4.62 3.35 3.22
CA VAL A 111 5.49 3.67 2.10
C VAL A 111 6.93 3.82 2.56
N ASP A 112 7.84 3.19 1.84
CA ASP A 112 9.27 3.23 2.16
C ASP A 112 9.78 4.68 2.31
N ARG A 113 10.64 4.90 3.31
CA ARG A 113 11.31 6.20 3.57
C ARG A 113 10.35 7.34 3.89
N THR A 114 9.16 7.02 4.35
CA THR A 114 8.16 7.96 4.86
C THR A 114 7.45 7.36 6.06
N ASP A 115 6.69 8.16 6.78
CA ASP A 115 5.71 7.78 7.81
C ASP A 115 4.27 7.81 7.26
N ILE A 116 4.15 7.78 5.93
CA ILE A 116 2.84 7.83 5.26
C ILE A 116 2.33 6.42 4.99
N THR A 117 1.09 6.18 5.40
CA THR A 117 0.34 4.99 5.01
C THR A 117 -0.69 5.38 3.96
N ILE A 118 -0.59 4.76 2.79
CA ILE A 118 -1.54 4.95 1.69
C ILE A 118 -2.52 3.79 1.61
N LYS A 119 -3.62 4.01 0.91
CA LYS A 119 -4.50 2.94 0.45
C LYS A 119 -4.21 2.61 -1.01
N VAL A 120 -3.83 1.37 -1.30
CA VAL A 120 -3.82 0.85 -2.68
C VAL A 120 -5.19 0.23 -2.96
N SER A 121 -5.83 0.66 -4.04
CA SER A 121 -7.15 0.19 -4.49
C SER A 121 -6.98 -0.46 -5.86
N HIS A 122 -6.80 -1.78 -5.86
CA HIS A 122 -6.52 -2.58 -7.06
C HIS A 122 -7.82 -3.12 -7.65
N ASN A 123 -8.10 -2.77 -8.89
CA ASN A 123 -9.34 -3.19 -9.58
C ASN A 123 -9.24 -4.66 -10.02
N ILE A 124 -9.97 -5.53 -9.34
CA ILE A 124 -9.98 -6.99 -9.59
C ILE A 124 -10.97 -7.42 -10.67
N ASP A 125 -11.68 -6.50 -11.30
CA ASP A 125 -12.44 -6.76 -12.52
C ASP A 125 -11.57 -6.61 -13.78
N LEU A 126 -10.43 -5.90 -13.66
CA LEU A 126 -9.52 -5.62 -14.78
C LEU A 126 -8.16 -6.32 -14.65
N ALA A 127 -7.78 -6.70 -13.44
CA ALA A 127 -6.51 -7.37 -13.16
C ALA A 127 -6.69 -8.54 -12.18
N PRO A 128 -5.76 -9.50 -12.15
CA PRO A 128 -5.81 -10.62 -11.22
C PRO A 128 -5.76 -10.17 -9.75
N TYR A 129 -6.44 -10.89 -8.87
CA TYR A 129 -6.37 -10.70 -7.42
C TYR A 129 -4.94 -10.88 -6.90
N ILE A 130 -4.43 -9.91 -6.14
CA ILE A 130 -3.08 -9.93 -5.60
C ILE A 130 -3.02 -10.96 -4.47
N LYS A 131 -2.16 -11.96 -4.62
CA LYS A 131 -1.87 -12.94 -3.59
C LYS A 131 -0.86 -12.35 -2.62
N CYS A 132 -1.34 -11.81 -1.50
CA CYS A 132 -0.51 -11.15 -0.51
C CYS A 132 -1.06 -11.33 0.90
N ARG A 133 -0.23 -11.01 1.89
CA ARG A 133 -0.56 -10.95 3.32
C ARG A 133 0.09 -9.73 3.97
N GLU A 134 -0.34 -9.43 5.16
CA GLU A 134 0.29 -8.39 5.99
C GLU A 134 1.76 -8.75 6.27
N GLY A 135 2.65 -7.77 6.11
CA GLY A 135 4.10 -7.93 6.21
C GLY A 135 4.80 -8.14 4.86
N ASP A 136 4.09 -8.45 3.79
CA ASP A 136 4.72 -8.62 2.47
C ASP A 136 5.17 -7.27 1.90
N ARG A 137 6.29 -7.32 1.16
CA ARG A 137 6.78 -6.16 0.40
C ARG A 137 6.00 -6.01 -0.89
N ILE A 138 5.62 -4.79 -1.17
CA ILE A 138 4.87 -4.42 -2.37
C ILE A 138 5.60 -3.31 -3.13
N THR A 139 5.62 -3.41 -4.45
CA THR A 139 5.93 -2.31 -5.36
C THR A 139 4.71 -2.06 -6.21
N PHE A 140 4.39 -0.81 -6.46
CA PHE A 140 3.19 -0.44 -7.20
C PHE A 140 3.43 0.73 -8.14
N LYS A 141 2.73 0.71 -9.26
CA LYS A 141 2.59 1.83 -10.19
C LYS A 141 1.12 2.11 -10.39
N GLY A 142 0.73 3.37 -10.23
CA GLY A 142 -0.66 3.79 -10.38
C GLY A 142 -0.82 5.29 -10.26
N GLU A 143 -2.06 5.71 -10.28
CA GLU A 143 -2.46 7.11 -10.12
C GLU A 143 -2.69 7.43 -8.64
N TYR A 144 -1.94 8.40 -8.15
CA TYR A 144 -2.03 8.87 -6.77
C TYR A 144 -3.04 10.00 -6.65
N GLU A 145 -3.93 9.87 -5.66
CA GLU A 145 -4.90 10.87 -5.24
C GLU A 145 -4.63 11.28 -3.80
N TYR A 146 -4.43 12.58 -3.61
CA TYR A 146 -4.20 13.14 -2.29
C TYR A 146 -5.44 13.07 -1.40
N ASN A 147 -5.24 12.74 -0.14
CA ASN A 147 -6.16 13.04 0.97
C ASN A 147 -5.37 13.19 2.27
N ASP A 148 -6.00 13.75 3.31
CA ASP A 148 -5.35 14.00 4.61
C ASP A 148 -5.00 12.72 5.40
N LEU A 149 -5.35 11.53 4.90
CA LEU A 149 -5.05 10.22 5.51
C LEU A 149 -3.87 9.50 4.83
N GLY A 150 -3.10 10.20 4.00
CA GLY A 150 -1.94 9.66 3.29
C GLY A 150 -2.14 9.52 1.79
N GLY A 151 -3.36 9.44 1.32
CA GLY A 151 -3.70 9.30 -0.10
C GLY A 151 -4.15 7.91 -0.51
N VAL A 152 -4.52 7.82 -1.77
CA VAL A 152 -4.95 6.57 -2.43
C VAL A 152 -4.16 6.41 -3.71
N VAL A 153 -3.71 5.18 -3.98
CA VAL A 153 -3.22 4.79 -5.30
C VAL A 153 -4.21 3.84 -5.92
N HIS A 154 -4.69 4.19 -7.08
CA HIS A 154 -5.57 3.38 -7.90
C HIS A 154 -5.03 3.28 -9.34
N TRP A 155 -5.79 2.75 -10.30
CA TRP A 155 -5.30 2.53 -11.66
C TRP A 155 -4.02 1.68 -11.70
N THR A 156 -4.00 0.63 -10.88
CA THR A 156 -2.87 -0.30 -10.75
C THR A 156 -3.03 -1.53 -11.64
N HIS A 157 -3.52 -1.35 -12.84
CA HIS A 157 -3.78 -2.38 -13.85
C HIS A 157 -3.49 -1.81 -15.25
N HIS A 158 -3.38 -2.66 -16.26
CA HIS A 158 -3.27 -2.21 -17.66
C HIS A 158 -4.52 -1.42 -18.07
N ASP A 159 -4.37 -0.52 -19.03
CA ASP A 159 -5.53 0.16 -19.62
C ASP A 159 -6.13 -0.71 -20.74
N PRO A 160 -7.36 -1.26 -20.58
CA PRO A 160 -8.00 -2.08 -21.59
C PRO A 160 -8.19 -1.34 -22.93
N LYS A 161 -8.25 -0.01 -22.91
CA LYS A 161 -8.42 0.83 -24.09
C LYS A 161 -7.12 1.36 -24.65
N GLN A 162 -6.00 1.16 -23.95
CA GLN A 162 -4.66 1.66 -24.31
C GLN A 162 -4.60 3.19 -24.58
N TRP A 163 -5.46 3.95 -23.90
CA TRP A 163 -5.50 5.41 -24.04
C TRP A 163 -4.48 6.12 -23.15
N ARG A 164 -4.07 5.44 -22.09
CA ARG A 164 -3.11 5.95 -21.10
C ARG A 164 -2.17 4.85 -20.63
N GLU A 165 -1.09 5.24 -20.02
CA GLU A 165 -0.14 4.32 -19.44
C GLU A 165 -0.82 3.50 -18.31
N GLY A 166 -0.68 2.17 -18.39
CA GLY A 166 -1.19 1.25 -17.37
C GLY A 166 -0.34 1.27 -16.10
N GLY A 167 -0.98 0.88 -15.00
CA GLY A 167 -0.33 0.61 -13.75
C GLY A 167 -0.15 -0.89 -13.50
N TRP A 168 0.39 -1.24 -12.35
CA TRP A 168 0.60 -2.60 -11.90
C TRP A 168 0.90 -2.65 -10.40
N VAL A 169 0.79 -3.84 -9.84
CA VAL A 169 1.29 -4.17 -8.50
C VAL A 169 2.23 -5.35 -8.61
N GLU A 170 3.30 -5.38 -7.80
CA GLU A 170 4.24 -6.49 -7.72
C GLU A 170 4.44 -6.89 -6.26
N VAL A 171 4.26 -8.18 -5.97
CA VAL A 171 4.50 -8.81 -4.66
C VAL A 171 5.24 -10.11 -4.92
N ASP A 172 6.31 -10.37 -4.16
CA ASP A 172 7.16 -11.58 -4.28
C ASP A 172 7.65 -11.86 -5.71
N GLY A 173 7.95 -10.79 -6.48
CA GLY A 173 8.41 -10.88 -7.87
C GLY A 173 7.30 -11.23 -8.87
N GLN A 174 6.06 -11.39 -8.43
CA GLN A 174 4.90 -11.56 -9.32
C GLN A 174 4.21 -10.23 -9.56
N ARG A 175 3.98 -9.91 -10.83
CA ARG A 175 3.26 -8.72 -11.26
C ARG A 175 1.79 -9.04 -11.53
N TYR A 176 0.94 -8.09 -11.13
CA TYR A 176 -0.52 -8.07 -11.29
C TYR A 176 -0.90 -6.79 -12.04
N GLU A 177 -1.40 -6.92 -13.27
CA GLU A 177 -1.74 -5.80 -14.17
C GLU A 177 -2.90 -6.11 -15.13
#